data_298f4e22261b34860bb9c6a51ae58319
#
_entry.id   298f4e22261b34860bb9c6a51ae58319
#
_cell.length_a   1.000
_cell.length_b   1.000
_cell.length_c   1.000
_cell.angle_alpha   90.00
_cell.angle_beta   90.00
_cell.angle_gamma   90.00
#
_symmetry.space_group_name_H-M   'P 1'
#
loop_
_entity.id
_entity.type
_entity.pdbx_description
1 polymer ?
#
loop_
_entity_poly.entity_id
_entity_poly.type
_entity_poly.pdbx_seq_one_letter_code
_entity_poly.pdbx_strand_id
1 'polypeptide(L)'
;ERVRSINSAVEVVAHPLMATEENLDNLIAGADVVVDALDSLPARFALQSAARRLNVPMVHGAIAGCVAQVMTIFPGDDGLERIYGSGQLPEKGIETILGNPAATPMLCAAWQVQEVVKVLLGVGEPLRNRILYLDSKSGCADIITWESGKQQRS
;
A
#
# COMPACT_ATOMS: atom_id res chain seq x y z
N GLU A 1 -2.43 -0.90 22.85
CA GLU A 1 -3.09 0.01 23.84
C GLU A 1 -3.93 1.07 23.14
N ARG A 2 -3.33 1.92 22.29
CA ARG A 2 -4.01 3.11 21.72
C ARG A 2 -5.26 2.78 20.90
N VAL A 3 -5.25 1.74 20.08
CA VAL A 3 -6.43 1.34 19.28
C VAL A 3 -7.58 0.92 20.19
N ARG A 4 -7.28 0.11 21.23
CA ARG A 4 -8.29 -0.32 22.21
C ARG A 4 -8.86 0.82 23.05
N SER A 5 -8.09 1.89 23.27
CA SER A 5 -8.59 3.08 23.97
C SER A 5 -9.55 3.92 23.13
N ILE A 6 -9.44 3.83 21.78
CA ILE A 6 -10.34 4.52 20.86
C ILE A 6 -11.61 3.70 20.61
N ASN A 7 -11.45 2.39 20.41
CA ASN A 7 -12.55 1.46 20.18
C ASN A 7 -12.25 0.11 20.84
N SER A 8 -12.91 -0.17 21.95
CA SER A 8 -12.72 -1.40 22.73
C SER A 8 -13.29 -2.65 22.05
N ALA A 9 -14.18 -2.50 21.06
CA ALA A 9 -14.77 -3.60 20.31
C ALA A 9 -13.82 -4.16 19.22
N VAL A 10 -12.75 -3.43 18.90
CA VAL A 10 -11.76 -3.90 17.91
C VAL A 10 -10.80 -4.86 18.58
N GLU A 11 -10.72 -6.08 18.07
CA GLU A 11 -9.67 -7.03 18.43
C GLU A 11 -8.36 -6.62 17.75
N VAL A 12 -7.29 -6.53 18.53
CA VAL A 12 -5.96 -6.18 18.04
C VAL A 12 -4.99 -7.29 18.40
N VAL A 13 -4.44 -7.93 17.38
CA VAL A 13 -3.36 -8.91 17.51
C VAL A 13 -2.07 -8.25 17.08
N ALA A 14 -1.11 -8.14 17.98
CA ALA A 14 0.19 -7.51 17.70
C ALA A 14 1.26 -8.59 17.51
N HIS A 15 1.98 -8.50 16.41
CA HIS A 15 3.11 -9.36 16.08
C HIS A 15 4.41 -8.52 16.13
N PRO A 16 5.16 -8.49 17.25
CA PRO A 16 6.40 -7.72 17.35
C PRO A 16 7.55 -8.45 16.64
N LEU A 17 7.43 -8.57 15.32
CA LEU A 17 8.34 -9.30 14.44
C LEU A 17 8.74 -8.39 13.27
N MET A 18 9.93 -8.64 12.72
CA MET A 18 10.25 -8.13 11.39
C MET A 18 9.50 -8.96 10.35
N ALA A 19 8.77 -8.30 9.46
CA ALA A 19 8.12 -8.96 8.33
C ALA A 19 9.18 -9.38 7.31
N THR A 20 9.26 -10.68 7.03
CA THR A 20 10.17 -11.30 6.06
C THR A 20 9.40 -12.16 5.09
N GLU A 21 10.01 -12.53 3.95
CA GLU A 21 9.37 -13.43 2.98
C GLU A 21 8.92 -14.76 3.60
N GLU A 22 9.66 -15.27 4.60
CA GLU A 22 9.35 -16.54 5.22
C GLU A 22 8.15 -16.48 6.17
N ASN A 23 7.83 -15.31 6.75
CA ASN A 23 6.76 -15.19 7.73
C ASN A 23 5.53 -14.43 7.26
N LEU A 24 5.61 -13.69 6.16
CA LEU A 24 4.53 -12.86 5.65
C LEU A 24 3.25 -13.65 5.36
N ASP A 25 3.36 -14.86 4.77
CA ASP A 25 2.18 -15.68 4.48
C ASP A 25 1.41 -16.01 5.76
N ASN A 26 2.13 -16.33 6.86
CA ASN A 26 1.50 -16.60 8.15
C ASN A 26 0.92 -15.34 8.80
N LEU A 27 1.60 -14.19 8.64
CA LEU A 27 1.17 -12.91 9.23
C LEU A 27 -0.12 -12.38 8.61
N ILE A 28 -0.33 -12.60 7.31
CA ILE A 28 -1.51 -12.09 6.59
C ILE A 28 -2.55 -13.17 6.30
N ALA A 29 -2.35 -14.41 6.76
CA ALA A 29 -3.30 -15.50 6.57
C ALA A 29 -4.69 -15.15 7.14
N GLY A 30 -5.72 -15.30 6.33
CA GLY A 30 -7.11 -15.00 6.72
C GLY A 30 -7.47 -13.51 6.72
N ALA A 31 -6.59 -12.63 6.27
CA ALA A 31 -6.93 -11.22 6.09
C ALA A 31 -7.83 -11.02 4.86
N ASP A 32 -8.83 -10.14 4.97
CA ASP A 32 -9.67 -9.71 3.85
C ASP A 32 -8.98 -8.64 3.00
N VAL A 33 -8.07 -7.87 3.59
CA VAL A 33 -7.26 -6.84 2.94
C VAL A 33 -5.97 -6.62 3.71
N VAL A 34 -4.89 -6.35 3.00
CA VAL A 34 -3.58 -6.01 3.56
C VAL A 34 -3.29 -4.53 3.31
N VAL A 35 -2.77 -3.83 4.31
CA VAL A 35 -2.37 -2.42 4.19
C VAL A 35 -0.86 -2.31 4.28
N ASP A 36 -0.25 -1.72 3.27
CA ASP A 36 1.18 -1.45 3.24
C ASP A 36 1.51 -0.16 4.00
N ALA A 37 2.21 -0.30 5.13
CA ALA A 37 2.77 0.79 5.90
C ALA A 37 4.27 0.59 6.13
N LEU A 38 4.93 -0.11 5.21
CA LEU A 38 6.35 -0.46 5.28
C LEU A 38 7.22 0.69 4.77
N ASP A 39 8.48 0.71 5.19
CA ASP A 39 9.44 1.79 4.90
C ASP A 39 10.51 1.40 3.87
N SER A 40 10.50 0.17 3.36
CA SER A 40 11.46 -0.28 2.34
C SER A 40 10.79 -0.93 1.13
N LEU A 41 11.33 -0.69 -0.06
CA LEU A 41 10.81 -1.29 -1.29
C LEU A 41 10.89 -2.81 -1.29
N PRO A 42 12.00 -3.46 -0.87
CA PRO A 42 12.05 -4.91 -0.79
C PRO A 42 10.93 -5.50 0.08
N ALA A 43 10.67 -4.93 1.27
CA ALA A 43 9.61 -5.40 2.14
C ALA A 43 8.22 -5.21 1.54
N ARG A 44 7.98 -4.12 0.81
CA ARG A 44 6.71 -3.86 0.09
C ARG A 44 6.47 -4.89 -1.01
N PHE A 45 7.49 -5.22 -1.80
CA PHE A 45 7.39 -6.26 -2.83
C PHE A 45 7.18 -7.65 -2.23
N ALA A 46 7.84 -7.95 -1.12
CA ALA A 46 7.62 -9.20 -0.39
C ALA A 46 6.16 -9.30 0.11
N LEU A 47 5.63 -8.20 0.68
CA LEU A 47 4.23 -8.12 1.11
C LEU A 47 3.26 -8.30 -0.05
N GLN A 48 3.49 -7.62 -1.19
CA GLN A 48 2.68 -7.79 -2.40
C GLN A 48 2.70 -9.24 -2.90
N SER A 49 3.87 -9.86 -2.90
CA SER A 49 4.02 -11.26 -3.34
C SER A 49 3.26 -12.22 -2.43
N ALA A 50 3.31 -12.02 -1.10
CA ALA A 50 2.53 -12.80 -0.13
C ALA A 50 1.02 -12.58 -0.33
N ALA A 51 0.58 -11.34 -0.50
CA ALA A 51 -0.82 -11.00 -0.76
C ALA A 51 -1.33 -11.66 -2.05
N ARG A 52 -0.53 -11.68 -3.11
CA ARG A 52 -0.85 -12.40 -4.37
C ARG A 52 -1.01 -13.91 -4.13
N ARG A 53 -0.07 -14.54 -3.42
CA ARG A 53 -0.14 -15.99 -3.12
C ARG A 53 -1.39 -16.37 -2.36
N LEU A 54 -1.80 -15.54 -1.41
CA LEU A 54 -2.98 -15.78 -0.57
C LEU A 54 -4.28 -15.22 -1.16
N ASN A 55 -4.22 -14.65 -2.37
CA ASN A 55 -5.36 -14.06 -3.07
C ASN A 55 -6.05 -12.93 -2.27
N VAL A 56 -5.26 -12.11 -1.57
CA VAL A 56 -5.72 -10.99 -0.75
C VAL A 56 -5.39 -9.67 -1.45
N PRO A 57 -6.32 -8.72 -1.57
CA PRO A 57 -6.02 -7.38 -2.07
C PRO A 57 -5.11 -6.61 -1.11
N MET A 58 -4.23 -5.76 -1.66
CA MET A 58 -3.31 -4.94 -0.90
C MET A 58 -3.55 -3.45 -1.20
N VAL A 59 -3.67 -2.64 -0.17
CA VAL A 59 -3.71 -1.18 -0.28
C VAL A 59 -2.32 -0.64 -0.01
N HIS A 60 -1.66 -0.20 -1.08
CA HIS A 60 -0.34 0.42 -1.03
C HIS A 60 -0.43 1.90 -0.68
N GLY A 61 0.46 2.37 0.18
CA GLY A 61 0.69 3.77 0.45
C GLY A 61 2.19 4.06 0.61
N ALA A 62 2.66 5.15 0.03
CA ALA A 62 4.04 5.60 0.18
C ALA A 62 4.11 7.11 0.30
N ILE A 63 5.15 7.59 0.98
CA ILE A 63 5.36 9.01 1.22
C ILE A 63 6.82 9.38 0.98
N ALA A 64 7.04 10.62 0.52
CA ALA A 64 8.36 11.21 0.44
C ALA A 64 8.24 12.74 0.52
N GLY A 65 8.79 13.37 1.57
CA GLY A 65 8.61 14.80 1.80
C GLY A 65 7.13 15.18 1.92
N CYS A 66 6.68 16.08 1.07
CA CYS A 66 5.29 16.53 1.00
C CYS A 66 4.41 15.71 0.05
N VAL A 67 4.95 14.64 -0.53
CA VAL A 67 4.26 13.80 -1.49
C VAL A 67 3.76 12.52 -0.85
N ALA A 68 2.53 12.14 -1.15
CA ALA A 68 1.96 10.84 -0.83
C ALA A 68 1.39 10.19 -2.09
N GLN A 69 1.42 8.87 -2.14
CA GLN A 69 0.79 8.10 -3.20
C GLN A 69 0.02 6.93 -2.61
N VAL A 70 -1.13 6.60 -3.22
CA VAL A 70 -1.99 5.49 -2.78
C VAL A 70 -2.51 4.72 -3.99
N MET A 71 -2.53 3.40 -3.89
CA MET A 71 -3.04 2.49 -4.92
C MET A 71 -3.62 1.24 -4.26
N THR A 72 -4.66 0.66 -4.88
CA THR A 72 -5.19 -0.65 -4.51
C THR A 72 -4.76 -1.69 -5.54
N ILE A 73 -4.09 -2.74 -5.08
CA ILE A 73 -3.54 -3.83 -5.89
C ILE A 73 -4.34 -5.09 -5.63
N PHE A 74 -4.97 -5.63 -6.67
CA PHE A 74 -5.61 -6.94 -6.59
C PHE A 74 -4.63 -8.05 -7.02
N PRO A 75 -4.83 -9.31 -6.63
CA PRO A 75 -3.84 -10.38 -6.84
C PRO A 75 -3.40 -10.61 -8.29
N GLY A 76 -4.23 -10.24 -9.26
CA GLY A 76 -3.92 -10.37 -10.68
C GLY A 76 -3.33 -9.13 -11.35
N ASP A 77 -3.11 -8.05 -10.59
CA ASP A 77 -2.60 -6.79 -11.14
C ASP A 77 -1.07 -6.77 -11.15
N ASP A 78 -0.47 -5.94 -12.01
CA ASP A 78 0.99 -5.74 -12.03
C ASP A 78 1.50 -5.05 -10.73
N GLY A 79 0.67 -4.20 -10.13
CA GLY A 79 0.93 -3.61 -8.82
C GLY A 79 2.15 -2.69 -8.77
N LEU A 80 3.03 -2.92 -7.78
CA LEU A 80 4.20 -2.08 -7.51
C LEU A 80 5.18 -2.02 -8.68
N GLU A 81 5.23 -3.04 -9.52
CA GLU A 81 6.09 -3.09 -10.72
C GLU A 81 5.76 -1.96 -11.69
N ARG A 82 4.51 -1.45 -11.70
CA ARG A 82 4.11 -0.30 -12.52
C ARG A 82 4.70 1.02 -12.04
N ILE A 83 4.96 1.14 -10.75
CA ILE A 83 5.47 2.37 -10.13
C ILE A 83 7.00 2.34 -10.09
N TYR A 84 7.55 1.22 -9.66
CA TYR A 84 8.97 1.11 -9.31
C TYR A 84 9.79 0.29 -10.32
N GLY A 85 9.12 -0.32 -11.31
CA GLY A 85 9.77 -1.26 -12.24
C GLY A 85 10.05 -2.62 -11.58
N SER A 86 10.64 -3.52 -12.36
CA SER A 86 11.03 -4.88 -11.95
C SER A 86 12.54 -5.07 -11.80
N GLY A 87 13.30 -3.97 -11.79
CA GLY A 87 14.76 -3.98 -11.71
C GLY A 87 15.30 -4.06 -10.28
N GLN A 88 16.58 -3.78 -10.12
CA GLN A 88 17.22 -3.71 -8.81
C GLN A 88 16.65 -2.54 -8.00
N LEU A 89 16.00 -2.87 -6.88
CA LEU A 89 15.36 -1.88 -6.01
C LEU A 89 16.38 -1.27 -5.04
N PRO A 90 16.35 0.04 -4.82
CA PRO A 90 17.17 0.66 -3.79
C PRO A 90 16.67 0.22 -2.40
N GLU A 91 17.60 -0.03 -1.47
CA GLU A 91 17.24 -0.37 -0.09
C GLU A 91 16.54 0.78 0.64
N LYS A 92 16.92 2.01 0.32
CA LYS A 92 16.35 3.23 0.91
C LYS A 92 15.76 4.10 -0.17
N GLY A 93 14.58 4.63 0.08
CA GLY A 93 13.92 5.57 -0.81
C GLY A 93 14.37 7.03 -0.59
N ILE A 94 13.84 7.91 -1.42
CA ILE A 94 14.13 9.36 -1.41
C ILE A 94 13.66 10.05 -0.11
N GLU A 95 12.74 9.45 0.63
CA GLU A 95 12.23 9.93 1.91
C GLU A 95 13.32 10.11 2.96
N THR A 96 14.41 9.35 2.87
CA THR A 96 15.56 9.49 3.78
C THR A 96 16.30 10.82 3.62
N ILE A 97 16.16 11.46 2.44
CA ILE A 97 16.78 12.75 2.11
C ILE A 97 15.77 13.87 2.34
N LEU A 98 14.53 13.70 1.93
CA LEU A 98 13.50 14.74 1.97
C LEU A 98 12.85 14.90 3.36
N GLY A 99 12.97 13.88 4.23
CA GLY A 99 12.22 13.82 5.47
C GLY A 99 10.72 13.63 5.21
N ASN A 100 9.93 13.59 6.29
CA ASN A 100 8.49 13.38 6.21
C ASN A 100 7.75 14.31 7.19
N PRO A 101 7.19 15.43 6.71
CA PRO A 101 6.31 16.26 7.53
C PRO A 101 5.13 15.45 8.05
N ALA A 102 4.74 15.63 9.33
CA ALA A 102 3.73 14.81 10.00
C ALA A 102 2.36 14.76 9.28
N ALA A 103 2.01 15.79 8.53
CA ALA A 103 0.76 15.85 7.75
C ALA A 103 0.75 14.86 6.59
N THR A 104 1.88 14.61 5.93
CA THR A 104 1.95 13.74 4.74
C THR A 104 1.53 12.29 5.05
N PRO A 105 2.08 11.61 6.08
CA PRO A 105 1.62 10.26 6.43
C PRO A 105 0.16 10.22 6.88
N MET A 106 -0.36 11.28 7.52
CA MET A 106 -1.78 11.34 7.90
C MET A 106 -2.68 11.37 6.67
N LEU A 107 -2.34 12.16 5.65
CA LEU A 107 -3.06 12.20 4.37
C LEU A 107 -3.02 10.85 3.66
N CYS A 108 -1.85 10.24 3.58
CA CYS A 108 -1.66 8.91 2.99
C CYS A 108 -2.54 7.86 3.69
N ALA A 109 -2.44 7.78 5.02
CA ALA A 109 -3.20 6.83 5.82
C ALA A 109 -4.71 7.02 5.70
N ALA A 110 -5.20 8.27 5.66
CA ALA A 110 -6.62 8.56 5.49
C ALA A 110 -7.15 8.02 4.15
N TRP A 111 -6.38 8.19 3.06
CA TRP A 111 -6.73 7.62 1.76
C TRP A 111 -6.64 6.10 1.75
N GLN A 112 -5.62 5.51 2.36
CA GLN A 112 -5.54 4.05 2.50
C GLN A 112 -6.76 3.48 3.22
N VAL A 113 -7.22 4.12 4.30
CA VAL A 113 -8.44 3.70 5.02
C VAL A 113 -9.66 3.75 4.11
N GLN A 114 -9.82 4.80 3.28
CA GLN A 114 -10.93 4.86 2.33
C GLN A 114 -10.87 3.74 1.28
N GLU A 115 -9.69 3.40 0.81
CA GLU A 115 -9.51 2.26 -0.10
C GLU A 115 -9.87 0.92 0.57
N VAL A 116 -9.46 0.72 1.83
CA VAL A 116 -9.86 -0.45 2.63
C VAL A 116 -11.38 -0.57 2.72
N VAL A 117 -12.06 0.54 3.04
CA VAL A 117 -13.53 0.59 3.12
C VAL A 117 -14.17 0.21 1.79
N LYS A 118 -13.66 0.74 0.67
CA LYS A 118 -14.17 0.39 -0.67
C LYS A 118 -14.02 -1.12 -0.96
N VAL A 119 -12.85 -1.69 -0.66
CA VAL A 119 -12.58 -3.12 -0.87
C VAL A 119 -13.49 -3.99 -0.03
N LEU A 120 -13.60 -3.70 1.28
CA LEU A 120 -14.37 -4.53 2.22
C LEU A 120 -15.87 -4.45 1.99
N LEU A 121 -16.40 -3.28 1.63
CA LEU A 121 -17.84 -3.06 1.46
C LEU A 121 -18.31 -3.18 0.01
N GLY A 122 -17.41 -3.28 -0.96
CA GLY A 122 -17.75 -3.30 -2.37
C GLY A 122 -18.42 -1.99 -2.84
N VAL A 123 -18.06 -0.84 -2.23
CA VAL A 123 -18.65 0.46 -2.54
C VAL A 123 -17.66 1.35 -3.28
N GLY A 124 -18.16 2.15 -4.23
CA GLY A 124 -17.33 3.03 -5.03
C GLY A 124 -16.34 2.28 -5.93
N GLU A 125 -15.30 2.99 -6.37
CA GLU A 125 -14.27 2.43 -7.26
C GLU A 125 -12.91 2.48 -6.56
N PRO A 126 -12.30 1.33 -6.20
CA PRO A 126 -10.92 1.29 -5.72
C PRO A 126 -9.94 1.88 -6.74
N LEU A 127 -8.81 2.36 -6.26
CA LEU A 127 -7.68 2.85 -7.08
C LEU A 127 -6.93 1.67 -7.75
N ARG A 128 -7.67 0.85 -8.50
CA ARG A 128 -7.14 -0.29 -9.23
C ARG A 128 -6.62 0.14 -10.60
N ASN A 129 -5.40 -0.26 -10.97
CA ASN A 129 -4.70 0.16 -12.20
C ASN A 129 -4.60 1.69 -12.34
N ARG A 130 -4.58 2.37 -11.23
CA ARG A 130 -4.39 3.82 -11.13
C ARG A 130 -3.81 4.16 -9.76
N ILE A 131 -3.04 5.23 -9.70
CA ILE A 131 -2.45 5.74 -8.49
C ILE A 131 -2.93 7.15 -8.22
N LEU A 132 -3.34 7.40 -6.99
CA LEU A 132 -3.53 8.76 -6.49
C LEU A 132 -2.16 9.31 -6.09
N TYR A 133 -1.82 10.46 -6.62
CA TYR A 133 -0.63 11.22 -6.30
C TYR A 133 -1.04 12.53 -5.63
N LEU A 134 -0.58 12.76 -4.42
CA LEU A 134 -0.87 13.94 -3.62
C LEU A 134 0.42 14.72 -3.41
N ASP A 135 0.45 15.97 -3.80
CA ASP A 135 1.53 16.90 -3.45
C ASP A 135 0.96 18.03 -2.59
N SER A 136 1.16 17.92 -1.28
CA SER A 136 0.67 18.90 -0.33
C SER A 136 1.45 20.22 -0.35
N LYS A 137 2.62 20.29 -1.02
CA LYS A 137 3.39 21.50 -1.19
C LYS A 137 2.80 22.39 -2.28
N SER A 138 2.38 21.79 -3.40
CA SER A 138 1.71 22.51 -4.50
C SER A 138 0.18 22.55 -4.35
N GLY A 139 -0.39 21.72 -3.46
CA GLY A 139 -1.84 21.57 -3.32
C GLY A 139 -2.48 20.74 -4.43
N CYS A 140 -1.70 19.93 -5.16
CA CYS A 140 -2.19 19.09 -6.24
C CYS A 140 -2.62 17.72 -5.74
N ALA A 141 -3.67 17.19 -6.38
CA ALA A 141 -4.15 15.82 -6.22
C ALA A 141 -4.49 15.27 -7.61
N ASP A 142 -3.68 14.35 -8.10
CA ASP A 142 -3.80 13.80 -9.44
C ASP A 142 -4.02 12.28 -9.41
N ILE A 143 -4.80 11.75 -10.36
CA ILE A 143 -4.93 10.32 -10.59
C ILE A 143 -4.24 9.96 -11.89
N ILE A 144 -3.18 9.18 -11.79
CA ILE A 144 -2.45 8.63 -12.93
C ILE A 144 -3.02 7.25 -13.20
N THR A 145 -3.56 7.03 -14.40
CA THR A 145 -4.16 5.76 -14.82
C THR A 145 -3.27 5.10 -15.88
N TRP A 146 -3.15 3.79 -15.83
CA TRP A 146 -2.54 3.00 -16.89
C TRP A 146 -3.48 1.87 -17.34
N GLU A 147 -3.43 1.55 -18.62
CA GLU A 147 -4.17 0.41 -19.14
C GLU A 147 -3.60 -0.89 -18.58
N SER A 148 -4.49 -1.78 -18.16
CA SER A 148 -4.11 -3.15 -17.79
C SER A 148 -3.42 -3.79 -18.99
N GLY A 149 -2.19 -4.22 -18.81
CA GLY A 149 -1.42 -4.83 -19.90
C GLY A 149 -2.16 -6.05 -20.45
N LYS A 150 -2.76 -5.94 -21.63
CA LYS A 150 -3.06 -7.12 -22.44
C LYS A 150 -1.71 -7.75 -22.74
N GLN A 151 -1.43 -8.91 -22.15
CA GLN A 151 -0.35 -9.77 -22.64
C GLN A 151 -0.56 -9.95 -24.15
N GLN A 152 0.29 -9.29 -24.95
CA GLN A 152 0.45 -9.70 -26.34
C GLN A 152 1.05 -11.10 -26.30
N ARG A 153 0.19 -12.11 -26.39
CA ARG A 153 0.61 -13.44 -26.78
C ARG A 153 0.90 -13.36 -28.27
N SER A 154 2.15 -13.27 -28.62
CA SER A 154 2.70 -13.64 -29.94
C SER A 154 3.16 -15.08 -29.92
#